data_d67a1b59299e89456e8e61fb46c08251
#
_entry.id   d67a1b59299e89456e8e61fb46c08251
#
_cell.length_a   1.000
_cell.length_b   1.000
_cell.length_c   1.000
_cell.angle_alpha   90.00
_cell.angle_beta   90.00
_cell.angle_gamma   90.00
#
_symmetry.space_group_name_H-M   'P 1'
#
loop_
_entity.id
_entity.type
_entity.pdbx_description
1 polymer ?
#
loop_
_entity_poly.entity_id
_entity_poly.type
_entity_poly.pdbx_seq_one_letter_code
_entity_poly.pdbx_strand_id
1 'polypeptide(L)'
;MEKKERAANNRTLTLEPEEVEGLKNRLLTESNISAETDIVNRTLNGDILKMLEFVPDGFADLIIIDPPYNLSKNFNGMKFASRSQEGYDEYLATWFPAVCKKLKSNGSLYICGDWKCTSSLQRAVERELTVLNRITWQREKGRGAKSNWKNGMEDIWFAVKNPADYYFDVEAVKMKRKVLAPYKADGKPKDWDEESEGNFRLTYPSNFWDDISVPFWSMPENTDHPTQKPEKLYAKLILASSLPGDIVFDPFLGSGTASVVAKKLGRRFCGIEQNEEYCLWAEKRLALAKTDKSIQGYSGGVFWERNSGKWQGK
;
A
#
# COMPACT_ATOMS: atom_id res chain seq x y z
N MET A 1 18.00 22.40 -12.23
CA MET A 1 16.68 22.46 -12.88
C MET A 1 15.84 23.48 -12.14
N GLU A 2 15.35 24.51 -12.81
CA GLU A 2 14.42 25.46 -12.19
C GLU A 2 13.18 24.69 -11.67
N LYS A 3 12.86 24.87 -10.39
CA LYS A 3 11.61 24.33 -9.79
C LYS A 3 10.45 25.01 -10.52
N LYS A 4 9.73 24.29 -11.36
CA LYS A 4 8.48 24.74 -11.95
C LYS A 4 7.54 25.16 -10.83
N GLU A 5 7.06 26.39 -10.88
CA GLU A 5 6.10 26.92 -9.90
C GLU A 5 4.85 26.02 -9.87
N ARG A 6 4.50 25.54 -8.70
CA ARG A 6 3.37 24.64 -8.52
C ARG A 6 2.07 25.45 -8.40
N ALA A 7 0.97 24.91 -8.95
CA ALA A 7 -0.36 25.53 -8.82
C ALA A 7 -0.74 25.71 -7.34
N ALA A 8 -1.51 26.76 -7.02
CA ALA A 8 -1.90 27.12 -5.66
C ALA A 8 -2.58 25.98 -4.87
N ASN A 9 -3.30 25.07 -5.56
CA ASN A 9 -3.96 23.92 -4.97
C ASN A 9 -3.10 22.64 -4.95
N ASN A 10 -1.82 22.75 -5.30
CA ASN A 10 -0.93 21.59 -5.28
C ASN A 10 -0.49 21.29 -3.85
N ARG A 11 -0.88 20.10 -3.35
CA ARG A 11 -0.57 19.61 -2.00
C ARG A 11 0.53 18.54 -1.99
N THR A 12 1.19 18.32 -3.13
CA THR A 12 2.28 17.34 -3.21
C THR A 12 3.37 17.71 -2.19
N LEU A 13 3.70 16.76 -1.33
CA LEU A 13 4.74 16.93 -0.32
C LEU A 13 6.09 17.14 -0.98
N THR A 14 6.82 18.15 -0.50
CA THR A 14 8.20 18.45 -0.88
C THR A 14 9.12 18.27 0.32
N LEU A 15 10.40 18.07 0.07
CA LEU A 15 11.43 18.12 1.08
C LEU A 15 12.03 19.53 1.10
N GLU A 16 11.99 20.17 2.26
CA GLU A 16 12.66 21.43 2.46
C GLU A 16 14.11 21.20 2.92
N PRO A 17 15.09 22.01 2.46
CA PRO A 17 16.50 21.77 2.76
C PRO A 17 16.79 21.64 4.26
N GLU A 18 16.09 22.41 5.09
CA GLU A 18 16.30 22.49 6.55
C GLU A 18 15.85 21.21 7.29
N GLU A 19 14.92 20.43 6.70
CA GLU A 19 14.42 19.21 7.32
C GLU A 19 15.20 17.94 6.93
N VAL A 20 15.94 17.99 5.82
CA VAL A 20 16.59 16.82 5.22
C VAL A 20 17.52 16.12 6.20
N GLU A 21 18.40 16.87 6.87
CA GLU A 21 19.35 16.30 7.82
C GLU A 21 18.63 15.60 9.00
N GLY A 22 17.59 16.26 9.55
CA GLY A 22 16.79 15.68 10.61
C GLY A 22 16.03 14.43 10.21
N LEU A 23 15.62 14.31 8.93
CA LEU A 23 14.98 13.11 8.38
C LEU A 23 16.00 12.00 8.14
N LYS A 24 17.20 12.32 7.61
CA LYS A 24 18.29 11.34 7.41
C LYS A 24 18.71 10.68 8.71
N ASN A 25 18.80 11.42 9.80
CA ASN A 25 19.18 10.90 11.12
C ASN A 25 18.17 9.87 11.68
N ARG A 26 17.00 9.70 11.06
CA ARG A 26 16.02 8.67 11.44
C ARG A 26 16.20 7.37 10.69
N LEU A 27 16.95 7.38 9.60
CA LEU A 27 17.14 6.20 8.76
C LEU A 27 18.12 5.21 9.41
N LEU A 28 17.81 3.93 9.28
CA LEU A 28 18.77 2.87 9.51
C LEU A 28 19.42 2.50 8.17
N THR A 29 20.75 2.49 8.16
CA THR A 29 21.58 2.19 6.99
C THR A 29 22.55 1.09 7.31
N GLU A 30 23.22 0.49 6.32
CA GLU A 30 24.28 -0.51 6.53
C GLU A 30 25.37 -0.02 7.51
N SER A 31 25.57 1.29 7.63
CA SER A 31 26.63 1.86 8.47
C SER A 31 26.23 2.03 9.95
N ASN A 32 24.91 2.03 10.26
CA ASN A 32 24.42 2.31 11.61
C ASN A 32 23.43 1.26 12.16
N ILE A 33 23.24 0.14 11.45
CA ILE A 33 22.40 -0.99 11.88
C ILE A 33 23.28 -2.17 12.32
N SER A 34 22.83 -2.88 13.34
CA SER A 34 23.40 -4.14 13.82
C SER A 34 22.29 -5.17 14.07
N ALA A 35 22.68 -6.40 14.41
CA ALA A 35 21.72 -7.45 14.74
C ALA A 35 20.89 -7.15 16.01
N GLU A 36 21.41 -6.33 16.92
CA GLU A 36 20.73 -5.92 18.15
C GLU A 36 19.89 -4.64 17.96
N THR A 37 19.94 -4.00 16.79
CA THR A 37 19.19 -2.76 16.53
C THR A 37 17.70 -3.02 16.49
N ASP A 38 16.91 -2.27 17.28
CA ASP A 38 15.45 -2.30 17.17
C ASP A 38 15.01 -1.64 15.87
N ILE A 39 14.46 -2.48 14.97
CA ILE A 39 13.97 -2.06 13.65
C ILE A 39 12.46 -1.78 13.63
N VAL A 40 11.76 -1.97 14.75
CA VAL A 40 10.32 -1.69 14.84
C VAL A 40 10.07 -0.18 14.77
N ASN A 41 9.14 0.23 13.91
CA ASN A 41 8.83 1.63 13.60
C ASN A 41 10.01 2.39 12.95
N ARG A 42 10.81 1.68 12.14
CA ARG A 42 11.98 2.26 11.47
C ARG A 42 11.90 2.09 9.94
N THR A 43 12.53 3.01 9.26
CA THR A 43 12.81 2.96 7.82
C THR A 43 14.26 2.54 7.62
N LEU A 44 14.47 1.47 6.88
CA LEU A 44 15.78 0.93 6.52
C LEU A 44 16.14 1.41 5.12
N ASN A 45 17.22 2.16 4.98
CA ASN A 45 17.70 2.64 3.69
C ASN A 45 18.86 1.78 3.18
N GLY A 46 18.61 0.99 2.16
CA GLY A 46 19.62 0.13 1.54
C GLY A 46 19.04 -0.89 0.58
N ASP A 47 19.92 -1.70 0.02
CA ASP A 47 19.55 -2.82 -0.84
C ASP A 47 18.75 -3.87 -0.06
N ILE A 48 17.69 -4.39 -0.68
CA ILE A 48 16.77 -5.32 -0.02
C ILE A 48 17.49 -6.58 0.50
N LEU A 49 18.39 -7.18 -0.28
CA LEU A 49 19.04 -8.42 0.12
C LEU A 49 19.94 -8.20 1.35
N LYS A 50 20.64 -7.08 1.40
CA LYS A 50 21.47 -6.70 2.55
C LYS A 50 20.64 -6.34 3.78
N MET A 51 19.60 -5.53 3.59
CA MET A 51 18.77 -5.09 4.72
C MET A 51 17.94 -6.22 5.31
N LEU A 52 17.53 -7.23 4.52
CA LEU A 52 16.82 -8.41 5.03
C LEU A 52 17.65 -9.24 6.03
N GLU A 53 18.98 -9.15 6.02
CA GLU A 53 19.83 -9.82 7.01
C GLU A 53 19.60 -9.32 8.43
N PHE A 54 19.17 -8.07 8.59
CA PHE A 54 18.86 -7.44 9.87
C PHE A 54 17.38 -7.64 10.30
N VAL A 55 16.53 -8.18 9.44
CA VAL A 55 15.13 -8.47 9.76
C VAL A 55 15.01 -9.90 10.27
N PRO A 56 14.54 -10.15 11.50
CA PRO A 56 14.40 -11.50 12.02
C PRO A 56 13.39 -12.34 11.24
N ASP A 57 13.58 -13.65 11.19
CA ASP A 57 12.57 -14.56 10.66
C ASP A 57 11.33 -14.57 11.56
N GLY A 58 10.14 -14.64 10.98
CA GLY A 58 8.89 -14.56 11.73
C GLY A 58 8.62 -13.21 12.40
N PHE A 59 9.17 -12.12 11.84
CA PHE A 59 9.05 -10.76 12.36
C PHE A 59 7.68 -10.13 12.12
N ALA A 60 7.13 -10.26 10.92
CA ALA A 60 5.96 -9.53 10.47
C ALA A 60 4.65 -10.32 10.62
N ASP A 61 3.61 -9.66 11.09
CA ASP A 61 2.23 -10.17 11.07
C ASP A 61 1.62 -10.03 9.68
N LEU A 62 1.94 -8.94 9.00
CA LEU A 62 1.48 -8.63 7.66
C LEU A 62 2.63 -8.11 6.79
N ILE A 63 2.79 -8.67 5.59
CA ILE A 63 3.71 -8.17 4.57
C ILE A 63 2.90 -7.61 3.41
N ILE A 64 3.21 -6.38 2.98
CA ILE A 64 2.64 -5.76 1.77
C ILE A 64 3.78 -5.41 0.84
N ILE A 65 3.71 -5.88 -0.41
CA ILE A 65 4.80 -5.76 -1.38
C ILE A 65 4.30 -5.08 -2.64
N ASP A 66 4.97 -3.99 -3.04
CA ASP A 66 4.80 -3.35 -4.35
C ASP A 66 6.15 -3.36 -5.10
N PRO A 67 6.57 -4.50 -5.64
CA PRO A 67 7.90 -4.66 -6.22
C PRO A 67 8.00 -3.92 -7.56
N PRO A 68 9.21 -3.69 -8.10
CA PRO A 68 9.36 -3.23 -9.47
C PRO A 68 8.66 -4.18 -10.44
N TYR A 69 7.64 -3.67 -11.17
CA TYR A 69 6.94 -4.45 -12.20
C TYR A 69 7.87 -4.71 -13.38
N ASN A 70 7.59 -5.75 -14.15
CA ASN A 70 8.40 -6.10 -15.32
C ASN A 70 8.22 -5.08 -16.49
N LEU A 71 8.52 -3.82 -16.20
CA LEU A 71 8.43 -2.67 -17.10
C LEU A 71 9.74 -1.89 -17.05
N SER A 72 10.20 -1.44 -18.22
CA SER A 72 11.35 -0.52 -18.25
C SER A 72 10.95 0.82 -17.62
N LYS A 73 11.51 1.11 -16.46
CA LYS A 73 11.21 2.31 -15.68
C LYS A 73 12.46 2.87 -15.00
N ASN A 74 12.48 4.18 -14.84
CA ASN A 74 13.51 4.88 -14.08
C ASN A 74 12.90 5.35 -12.75
N PHE A 75 13.47 4.90 -11.65
CA PHE A 75 13.14 5.28 -10.29
C PHE A 75 14.24 6.20 -9.77
N ASN A 76 14.15 7.50 -10.08
CA ASN A 76 15.08 8.53 -9.62
C ASN A 76 16.57 8.16 -9.84
N GLY A 77 16.91 7.80 -11.09
CA GLY A 77 18.28 7.40 -11.48
C GLY A 77 18.52 5.90 -11.51
N MET A 78 17.78 5.10 -10.77
CA MET A 78 17.85 3.64 -10.82
C MET A 78 16.95 3.12 -11.95
N LYS A 79 17.55 2.46 -12.94
CA LYS A 79 16.83 1.93 -14.09
C LYS A 79 16.50 0.45 -13.85
N PHE A 80 15.21 0.13 -13.82
CA PHE A 80 14.74 -1.24 -13.95
C PHE A 80 14.41 -1.49 -15.42
N ALA A 81 15.05 -2.49 -16.04
CA ALA A 81 14.77 -2.91 -17.41
C ALA A 81 13.77 -4.05 -17.42
N SER A 82 12.82 -4.03 -18.35
CA SER A 82 11.92 -5.17 -18.57
C SER A 82 12.73 -6.39 -19.01
N ARG A 83 12.33 -7.56 -18.52
CA ARG A 83 12.95 -8.86 -18.76
C ARG A 83 11.99 -9.78 -19.51
N SER A 84 12.47 -10.90 -20.03
CA SER A 84 11.57 -12.00 -20.38
C SER A 84 10.77 -12.47 -19.16
N GLN A 85 9.75 -13.27 -19.34
CA GLN A 85 8.97 -13.80 -18.23
C GLN A 85 9.83 -14.66 -17.31
N GLU A 86 10.67 -15.52 -17.89
CA GLU A 86 11.64 -16.36 -17.18
C GLU A 86 12.64 -15.52 -16.38
N GLY A 87 13.20 -14.47 -17.01
CA GLY A 87 14.14 -13.57 -16.35
C GLY A 87 13.49 -12.74 -15.23
N TYR A 88 12.18 -12.51 -15.29
CA TYR A 88 11.46 -11.89 -14.18
C TYR A 88 11.16 -12.90 -13.06
N ASP A 89 10.83 -14.16 -13.42
CA ASP A 89 10.70 -15.25 -12.44
C ASP A 89 12.02 -15.47 -11.68
N GLU A 90 13.16 -15.45 -12.37
CA GLU A 90 14.49 -15.51 -11.76
C GLU A 90 14.74 -14.32 -10.82
N TYR A 91 14.40 -13.11 -11.23
CA TYR A 91 14.51 -11.93 -10.37
C TYR A 91 13.67 -12.07 -9.09
N LEU A 92 12.43 -12.54 -9.19
CA LEU A 92 11.60 -12.80 -8.01
C LEU A 92 12.25 -13.85 -7.08
N ALA A 93 12.82 -14.91 -7.65
CA ALA A 93 13.48 -15.96 -6.89
C ALA A 93 14.72 -15.48 -6.10
N THR A 94 15.31 -14.34 -6.45
CA THR A 94 16.48 -13.81 -5.71
C THR A 94 16.13 -13.25 -4.34
N TRP A 95 14.92 -12.73 -4.14
CA TRP A 95 14.55 -12.04 -2.90
C TRP A 95 13.26 -12.54 -2.24
N PHE A 96 12.28 -13.01 -3.02
CA PHE A 96 10.95 -13.34 -2.50
C PHE A 96 10.95 -14.44 -1.42
N PRO A 97 11.72 -15.56 -1.57
CA PRO A 97 11.79 -16.58 -0.51
C PRO A 97 12.36 -16.03 0.80
N ALA A 98 13.34 -15.12 0.73
CA ALA A 98 13.91 -14.48 1.91
C ALA A 98 12.89 -13.56 2.62
N VAL A 99 12.06 -12.84 1.86
CA VAL A 99 10.95 -12.05 2.40
C VAL A 99 9.91 -12.94 3.07
N CYS A 100 9.54 -14.08 2.46
CA CYS A 100 8.54 -14.99 3.03
C CYS A 100 8.98 -15.59 4.37
N LYS A 101 10.29 -15.74 4.63
CA LYS A 101 10.80 -16.15 5.96
C LYS A 101 10.50 -15.11 7.04
N LYS A 102 10.39 -13.84 6.69
CA LYS A 102 10.09 -12.75 7.64
C LYS A 102 8.64 -12.75 8.10
N LEU A 103 7.75 -13.48 7.42
CA LEU A 103 6.35 -13.64 7.80
C LEU A 103 6.20 -14.63 8.97
N LYS A 104 5.40 -14.26 9.98
CA LYS A 104 5.01 -15.15 11.08
C LYS A 104 4.24 -16.37 10.57
N SER A 105 4.15 -17.43 11.37
CA SER A 105 3.45 -18.66 11.00
C SER A 105 1.97 -18.45 10.68
N ASN A 106 1.30 -17.50 11.33
CA ASN A 106 -0.09 -17.09 11.11
C ASN A 106 -0.21 -15.78 10.32
N GLY A 107 0.87 -15.32 9.71
CA GLY A 107 0.93 -14.05 8.99
C GLY A 107 0.32 -14.12 7.60
N SER A 108 -0.05 -12.92 7.11
CA SER A 108 -0.64 -12.68 5.79
C SER A 108 0.28 -11.87 4.89
N LEU A 109 0.20 -12.10 3.58
CA LEU A 109 0.98 -11.38 2.57
C LEU A 109 0.09 -10.89 1.44
N TYR A 110 0.32 -9.64 1.01
CA TYR A 110 -0.21 -9.08 -0.22
C TYR A 110 0.92 -8.65 -1.14
N ILE A 111 0.84 -9.00 -2.42
CA ILE A 111 1.81 -8.56 -3.44
C ILE A 111 1.09 -7.98 -4.64
N CYS A 112 1.47 -6.75 -5.00
CA CYS A 112 0.91 -6.00 -6.11
C CYS A 112 1.63 -6.30 -7.42
N GLY A 113 0.90 -6.25 -8.54
CA GLY A 113 1.47 -6.37 -9.87
C GLY A 113 0.54 -5.91 -10.98
N ASP A 114 1.10 -5.61 -12.13
CA ASP A 114 0.32 -5.38 -13.33
C ASP A 114 0.07 -6.68 -14.10
N TRP A 115 -0.75 -6.62 -15.16
CA TRP A 115 -1.11 -7.78 -15.98
C TRP A 115 0.09 -8.50 -16.62
N LYS A 116 1.24 -7.81 -16.83
CA LYS A 116 2.44 -8.39 -17.44
C LYS A 116 3.22 -9.26 -16.46
N CYS A 117 3.19 -8.91 -15.19
CA CYS A 117 3.94 -9.64 -14.17
C CYS A 117 3.06 -10.51 -13.25
N THR A 118 1.73 -10.38 -13.32
CA THR A 118 0.79 -11.04 -12.40
C THR A 118 0.93 -12.56 -12.35
N SER A 119 1.17 -13.23 -13.49
CA SER A 119 1.36 -14.69 -13.52
C SER A 119 2.71 -15.13 -12.94
N SER A 120 3.77 -14.33 -13.10
CA SER A 120 5.06 -14.58 -12.44
C SER A 120 4.96 -14.42 -10.93
N LEU A 121 4.24 -13.39 -10.48
CA LEU A 121 3.97 -13.16 -9.07
C LEU A 121 3.15 -14.30 -8.45
N GLN A 122 2.09 -14.76 -9.14
CA GLN A 122 1.30 -15.90 -8.68
C GLN A 122 2.18 -17.12 -8.46
N ARG A 123 2.97 -17.52 -9.47
CA ARG A 123 3.86 -18.68 -9.37
C ARG A 123 4.89 -18.53 -8.24
N ALA A 124 5.44 -17.35 -8.04
CA ALA A 124 6.38 -17.10 -6.95
C ALA A 124 5.70 -17.27 -5.58
N VAL A 125 4.50 -16.71 -5.43
CA VAL A 125 3.74 -16.80 -4.18
C VAL A 125 3.33 -18.24 -3.88
N GLU A 126 2.83 -19.01 -4.86
CA GLU A 126 2.36 -20.40 -4.69
C GLU A 126 3.50 -21.37 -4.31
N ARG A 127 4.77 -21.02 -4.58
CA ARG A 127 5.93 -21.82 -4.15
C ARG A 127 6.21 -21.70 -2.65
N GLU A 128 5.86 -20.58 -2.03
CA GLU A 128 6.24 -20.25 -0.65
C GLU A 128 5.03 -20.21 0.29
N LEU A 129 3.85 -19.88 -0.20
CA LEU A 129 2.66 -19.57 0.57
C LEU A 129 1.39 -20.16 -0.08
N THR A 130 0.29 -20.18 0.66
CA THR A 130 -1.03 -20.54 0.14
C THR A 130 -1.75 -19.28 -0.37
N VAL A 131 -2.01 -19.23 -1.67
CA VAL A 131 -2.83 -18.18 -2.27
C VAL A 131 -4.30 -18.38 -1.92
N LEU A 132 -4.95 -17.37 -1.37
CA LEU A 132 -6.38 -17.39 -1.01
C LEU A 132 -7.24 -16.61 -1.99
N ASN A 133 -6.76 -15.49 -2.52
CA ASN A 133 -7.55 -14.65 -3.41
C ASN A 133 -6.66 -13.79 -4.32
N ARG A 134 -7.27 -13.28 -5.39
CA ARG A 134 -6.74 -12.20 -6.21
C ARG A 134 -7.71 -11.02 -6.16
N ILE A 135 -7.23 -9.86 -5.75
CA ILE A 135 -7.96 -8.60 -5.80
C ILE A 135 -7.53 -7.86 -7.06
N THR A 136 -8.50 -7.39 -7.84
CA THR A 136 -8.23 -6.51 -8.98
C THR A 136 -8.63 -5.08 -8.63
N TRP A 137 -7.65 -4.19 -8.61
CA TRP A 137 -7.88 -2.77 -8.38
C TRP A 137 -8.00 -2.03 -9.71
N GLN A 138 -9.16 -1.39 -9.94
CA GLN A 138 -9.37 -0.50 -11.08
C GLN A 138 -8.61 0.81 -10.87
N ARG A 139 -7.56 0.97 -11.66
CA ARG A 139 -6.67 2.11 -11.63
C ARG A 139 -7.07 3.12 -12.68
N GLU A 140 -7.63 4.26 -12.27
CA GLU A 140 -7.93 5.35 -13.20
C GLU A 140 -6.68 6.19 -13.45
N LYS A 141 -5.91 5.90 -14.47
CA LYS A 141 -4.88 6.81 -15.00
C LYS A 141 -4.62 6.61 -16.48
N GLY A 142 -4.17 7.70 -17.07
CA GLY A 142 -3.57 7.73 -18.39
C GLY A 142 -4.57 7.90 -19.53
N ARG A 143 -3.99 8.34 -20.64
CA ARG A 143 -4.69 8.49 -21.92
C ARG A 143 -4.98 7.10 -22.50
N GLY A 144 -5.99 6.99 -23.35
CA GLY A 144 -6.29 5.75 -24.05
C GLY A 144 -5.11 5.26 -24.90
N ALA A 145 -5.00 3.94 -25.07
CA ALA A 145 -4.05 3.36 -26.00
C ALA A 145 -4.56 3.50 -27.44
N LYS A 146 -3.63 3.68 -28.38
CA LYS A 146 -3.99 3.84 -29.81
C LYS A 146 -4.09 2.51 -30.56
N SER A 147 -3.38 1.47 -30.09
CA SER A 147 -3.24 0.18 -30.78
C SER A 147 -3.72 -1.03 -29.97
N ASN A 148 -4.07 -0.85 -28.70
CA ASN A 148 -4.55 -1.91 -27.82
C ASN A 148 -5.38 -1.31 -26.68
N TRP A 149 -5.99 -2.16 -25.85
CA TRP A 149 -6.75 -1.73 -24.68
C TRP A 149 -5.85 -1.02 -23.67
N LYS A 150 -6.35 0.07 -23.09
CA LYS A 150 -5.68 0.78 -21.99
C LYS A 150 -5.55 -0.13 -20.78
N ASN A 151 -4.34 -0.25 -20.21
CA ASN A 151 -4.17 -0.88 -18.91
C ASN A 151 -4.82 -0.02 -17.82
N GLY A 152 -5.92 -0.50 -17.27
CA GLY A 152 -6.72 0.19 -16.25
C GLY A 152 -6.77 -0.55 -14.92
N MET A 153 -5.97 -1.62 -14.74
CA MET A 153 -6.03 -2.43 -13.52
C MET A 153 -4.64 -2.83 -13.00
N GLU A 154 -4.59 -3.13 -11.72
CA GLU A 154 -3.50 -3.84 -11.06
C GLU A 154 -4.09 -5.00 -10.25
N ASP A 155 -3.36 -6.10 -10.16
CA ASP A 155 -3.71 -7.25 -9.35
C ASP A 155 -2.97 -7.21 -8.01
N ILE A 156 -3.61 -7.73 -6.97
CA ILE A 156 -3.03 -7.89 -5.64
C ILE A 156 -3.30 -9.33 -5.21
N TRP A 157 -2.26 -10.13 -5.13
CA TRP A 157 -2.37 -11.51 -4.66
C TRP A 157 -2.39 -11.53 -3.15
N PHE A 158 -3.42 -12.14 -2.57
CA PHE A 158 -3.56 -12.39 -1.13
C PHE A 158 -3.16 -13.81 -0.83
N ALA A 159 -2.19 -13.98 0.06
CA ALA A 159 -1.68 -15.26 0.48
C ALA A 159 -1.41 -15.29 1.98
N VAL A 160 -1.37 -16.50 2.55
CA VAL A 160 -1.11 -16.74 3.96
C VAL A 160 -0.08 -17.84 4.14
N LYS A 161 0.62 -17.85 5.27
CA LYS A 161 1.59 -18.88 5.59
C LYS A 161 0.90 -20.18 6.04
N ASN A 162 -0.20 -20.04 6.80
CA ASN A 162 -1.01 -21.18 7.25
C ASN A 162 -2.50 -20.89 6.97
N PRO A 163 -3.14 -21.61 6.04
CA PRO A 163 -4.55 -21.39 5.70
C PRO A 163 -5.52 -21.81 6.81
N ALA A 164 -5.07 -22.58 7.82
CA ALA A 164 -5.88 -22.96 8.97
C ALA A 164 -5.77 -21.97 10.15
N ASP A 165 -4.80 -21.05 10.10
CA ASP A 165 -4.53 -20.08 11.18
C ASP A 165 -4.00 -18.77 10.61
N TYR A 166 -4.90 -17.84 10.28
CA TYR A 166 -4.58 -16.47 9.87
C TYR A 166 -5.70 -15.53 10.32
N TYR A 167 -5.34 -14.27 10.50
CA TYR A 167 -6.32 -13.22 10.84
C TYR A 167 -6.93 -12.59 9.59
N PHE A 168 -8.28 -12.51 9.53
CA PHE A 168 -8.98 -11.76 8.50
C PHE A 168 -10.30 -11.19 9.05
N ASP A 169 -10.42 -9.85 9.06
CA ASP A 169 -11.61 -9.12 9.52
C ASP A 169 -12.31 -8.43 8.36
N VAL A 170 -13.34 -9.07 7.84
CA VAL A 170 -14.18 -8.51 6.77
C VAL A 170 -15.08 -7.37 7.28
N GLU A 171 -15.39 -7.33 8.58
CA GLU A 171 -16.21 -6.27 9.18
C GLU A 171 -15.47 -4.93 9.18
N ALA A 172 -14.17 -4.93 9.46
CA ALA A 172 -13.33 -3.74 9.48
C ALA A 172 -13.19 -3.06 8.11
N VAL A 173 -13.56 -3.75 7.02
CA VAL A 173 -13.41 -3.24 5.64
C VAL A 173 -14.74 -3.04 4.92
N LYS A 174 -15.86 -3.01 5.65
CA LYS A 174 -17.17 -2.68 5.08
C LYS A 174 -17.16 -1.34 4.35
N MET A 175 -17.93 -1.29 3.28
CA MET A 175 -18.09 -0.11 2.44
C MET A 175 -19.48 0.51 2.62
N LYS A 176 -19.53 1.81 2.85
CA LYS A 176 -20.72 2.62 2.85
C LYS A 176 -21.01 3.07 1.41
N ARG A 177 -22.08 2.53 0.85
CA ARG A 177 -22.51 2.78 -0.53
C ARG A 177 -23.80 3.56 -0.57
N LYS A 178 -23.90 4.54 -1.49
CA LYS A 178 -25.14 5.26 -1.74
C LYS A 178 -26.16 4.34 -2.43
N VAL A 179 -27.38 4.34 -1.91
CA VAL A 179 -28.48 3.57 -2.47
C VAL A 179 -29.17 4.40 -3.57
N LEU A 180 -29.04 3.93 -4.83
CA LEU A 180 -29.63 4.63 -5.99
C LEU A 180 -31.12 4.28 -6.19
N ALA A 181 -31.52 3.04 -5.86
CA ALA A 181 -32.89 2.57 -5.95
C ALA A 181 -33.33 1.98 -4.60
N PRO A 182 -33.81 2.80 -3.66
CA PRO A 182 -34.15 2.37 -2.32
C PRO A 182 -35.40 1.46 -2.33
N TYR A 183 -35.19 0.17 -2.10
CA TYR A 183 -36.29 -0.79 -1.94
C TYR A 183 -36.77 -0.78 -0.50
N LYS A 184 -38.12 -0.69 -0.33
CA LYS A 184 -38.78 -0.79 0.95
C LYS A 184 -39.62 -2.06 1.01
N ALA A 185 -39.55 -2.79 2.09
CA ALA A 185 -40.45 -3.87 2.44
C ALA A 185 -41.40 -3.37 3.56
N ASP A 186 -42.70 -3.48 3.39
CA ASP A 186 -43.69 -3.03 4.35
C ASP A 186 -43.50 -1.55 4.80
N GLY A 187 -43.14 -0.70 3.85
CA GLY A 187 -42.92 0.73 4.07
C GLY A 187 -41.60 1.10 4.77
N LYS A 188 -40.78 0.13 5.17
CA LYS A 188 -39.47 0.33 5.83
C LYS A 188 -38.30 0.00 4.92
N PRO A 189 -37.13 0.67 5.08
CA PRO A 189 -35.92 0.27 4.43
C PRO A 189 -35.58 -1.21 4.69
N LYS A 190 -35.23 -1.98 3.66
CA LYS A 190 -34.96 -3.40 3.81
C LYS A 190 -33.51 -3.68 4.24
N ASP A 191 -32.53 -2.99 3.63
CA ASP A 191 -31.09 -3.22 3.79
C ASP A 191 -30.28 -1.94 3.68
N TRP A 192 -30.87 -0.79 4.04
CA TRP A 192 -30.25 0.51 3.97
C TRP A 192 -30.80 1.42 5.06
N ASP A 193 -30.00 2.45 5.41
CA ASP A 193 -30.34 3.46 6.42
C ASP A 193 -30.61 4.80 5.74
N GLU A 194 -31.61 5.53 6.25
CA GLU A 194 -31.94 6.90 5.86
C GLU A 194 -31.13 7.85 6.74
N GLU A 195 -30.24 8.63 6.13
CA GLU A 195 -29.42 9.62 6.81
C GLU A 195 -29.65 11.01 6.23
N SER A 196 -29.21 12.06 6.95
CA SER A 196 -29.37 13.46 6.51
C SER A 196 -28.78 13.76 5.12
N GLU A 197 -27.79 12.97 4.68
CA GLU A 197 -27.09 13.16 3.42
C GLU A 197 -27.52 12.17 2.31
N GLY A 198 -28.52 11.34 2.59
CA GLY A 198 -29.07 10.37 1.65
C GLY A 198 -29.23 8.98 2.23
N ASN A 199 -29.57 8.05 1.36
CA ASN A 199 -29.77 6.65 1.73
C ASN A 199 -28.50 5.87 1.50
N PHE A 200 -28.01 5.14 2.51
CA PHE A 200 -26.78 4.38 2.46
C PHE A 200 -27.00 2.96 2.95
N ARG A 201 -26.14 2.05 2.49
CA ARG A 201 -26.02 0.70 3.01
C ARG A 201 -24.57 0.31 3.23
N LEU A 202 -24.32 -0.52 4.23
CA LEU A 202 -23.04 -1.16 4.46
C LEU A 202 -22.97 -2.45 3.67
N THR A 203 -21.92 -2.63 2.87
CA THR A 203 -21.69 -3.83 2.06
C THR A 203 -20.30 -4.38 2.33
N TYR A 204 -20.16 -5.70 2.25
CA TYR A 204 -18.85 -6.33 2.21
C TYR A 204 -18.14 -6.00 0.89
N PRO A 205 -16.85 -5.70 0.90
CA PRO A 205 -16.11 -5.48 -0.33
C PRO A 205 -15.95 -6.77 -1.12
N SER A 206 -16.08 -6.68 -2.44
CA SER A 206 -15.68 -7.75 -3.34
C SER A 206 -14.17 -7.72 -3.57
N ASN A 207 -13.64 -8.67 -4.33
CA ASN A 207 -12.24 -8.65 -4.79
C ASN A 207 -12.04 -7.80 -6.06
N PHE A 208 -13.02 -7.01 -6.47
CA PHE A 208 -12.90 -5.98 -7.51
C PHE A 208 -13.08 -4.60 -6.88
N TRP A 209 -12.02 -3.78 -6.91
CA TRP A 209 -11.98 -2.47 -6.26
C TRP A 209 -11.97 -1.34 -7.29
N ASP A 210 -13.09 -0.65 -7.42
CA ASP A 210 -13.31 0.49 -8.32
C ASP A 210 -13.42 1.83 -7.57
N ASP A 211 -13.35 1.77 -6.24
CA ASP A 211 -13.59 2.89 -5.33
C ASP A 211 -12.33 3.66 -4.90
N ILE A 212 -11.15 3.26 -5.40
CA ILE A 212 -9.86 3.81 -4.96
C ILE A 212 -9.19 4.57 -6.10
N SER A 213 -8.99 5.88 -5.89
CA SER A 213 -8.23 6.72 -6.82
C SER A 213 -6.73 6.65 -6.53
N VAL A 214 -5.90 6.74 -7.58
CA VAL A 214 -4.46 6.94 -7.40
C VAL A 214 -4.19 8.33 -6.81
N PRO A 215 -3.13 8.51 -6.00
CA PRO A 215 -2.75 9.81 -5.50
C PRO A 215 -2.47 10.79 -6.65
N PHE A 216 -2.91 12.03 -6.50
CA PHE A 216 -2.64 13.11 -7.44
C PHE A 216 -2.38 14.43 -6.69
N TRP A 217 -1.86 15.41 -7.38
CA TRP A 217 -1.27 16.62 -6.83
C TRP A 217 -2.13 17.42 -5.84
N SER A 218 -3.45 17.28 -5.86
CA SER A 218 -4.35 17.96 -4.89
C SER A 218 -4.61 17.14 -3.63
N MET A 219 -4.11 15.89 -3.54
CA MET A 219 -4.23 15.06 -2.35
C MET A 219 -3.08 15.29 -1.38
N PRO A 220 -3.34 15.41 -0.06
CA PRO A 220 -2.28 15.67 0.93
C PRO A 220 -1.30 14.51 1.10
N GLU A 221 -1.70 13.30 0.72
CA GLU A 221 -0.83 12.12 0.75
C GLU A 221 0.18 12.07 -0.40
N ASN A 222 -0.01 12.88 -1.45
CA ASN A 222 0.76 12.79 -2.68
C ASN A 222 2.23 13.24 -2.49
N THR A 223 3.15 12.49 -3.10
CA THR A 223 4.56 12.85 -3.27
C THR A 223 4.94 12.80 -4.75
N ASP A 224 6.15 13.18 -5.09
CA ASP A 224 6.66 13.03 -6.46
C ASP A 224 7.09 11.59 -6.80
N HIS A 225 6.84 10.62 -5.92
CA HIS A 225 7.10 9.21 -6.19
C HIS A 225 6.24 8.72 -7.38
N PRO A 226 6.85 8.15 -8.44
CA PRO A 226 6.17 7.93 -9.72
C PRO A 226 5.08 6.85 -9.70
N THR A 227 5.05 6.04 -8.66
CA THR A 227 4.12 4.90 -8.53
C THR A 227 3.55 4.77 -7.13
N GLN A 228 3.47 5.87 -6.39
CA GLN A 228 2.91 5.84 -5.04
C GLN A 228 1.53 5.16 -5.02
N LYS A 229 1.36 4.21 -4.11
CA LYS A 229 0.07 3.60 -3.84
C LYS A 229 -0.79 4.48 -2.94
N PRO A 230 -2.13 4.48 -3.12
CA PRO A 230 -3.03 5.26 -2.28
C PRO A 230 -3.15 4.69 -0.87
N GLU A 231 -3.25 5.57 0.12
CA GLU A 231 -3.43 5.18 1.52
C GLU A 231 -4.71 4.35 1.75
N LYS A 232 -5.80 4.66 1.04
CA LYS A 232 -7.06 3.90 1.12
C LYS A 232 -6.89 2.43 0.74
N LEU A 233 -6.07 2.14 -0.27
CA LEU A 233 -5.79 0.76 -0.69
C LEU A 233 -5.11 -0.01 0.44
N TYR A 234 -4.04 0.55 0.99
CA TYR A 234 -3.28 -0.09 2.07
C TYR A 234 -4.09 -0.17 3.36
N ALA A 235 -4.96 0.81 3.64
CA ALA A 235 -5.86 0.75 4.79
C ALA A 235 -6.81 -0.46 4.73
N LYS A 236 -7.36 -0.78 3.55
CA LYS A 236 -8.18 -2.00 3.38
C LYS A 236 -7.37 -3.26 3.68
N LEU A 237 -6.14 -3.37 3.15
CA LEU A 237 -5.29 -4.55 3.38
C LEU A 237 -4.91 -4.69 4.87
N ILE A 238 -4.49 -3.58 5.49
CA ILE A 238 -4.03 -3.56 6.88
C ILE A 238 -5.16 -3.84 7.85
N LEU A 239 -6.33 -3.24 7.67
CA LEU A 239 -7.49 -3.45 8.53
C LEU A 239 -8.03 -4.88 8.42
N ALA A 240 -8.04 -5.44 7.20
CA ALA A 240 -8.51 -6.82 6.99
C ALA A 240 -7.58 -7.86 7.63
N SER A 241 -6.26 -7.64 7.63
CA SER A 241 -5.28 -8.72 7.90
C SER A 241 -4.30 -8.40 9.01
N SER A 242 -4.64 -7.47 9.93
CA SER A 242 -3.82 -7.21 11.11
C SER A 242 -4.63 -6.61 12.26
N LEU A 243 -4.16 -6.82 13.47
CA LEU A 243 -4.67 -6.23 14.71
C LEU A 243 -3.88 -4.96 15.10
N PRO A 244 -4.45 -4.04 15.92
CA PRO A 244 -3.66 -2.97 16.54
C PRO A 244 -2.43 -3.53 17.27
N GLY A 245 -1.27 -2.91 17.04
CA GLY A 245 0.00 -3.37 17.61
C GLY A 245 0.75 -4.42 16.79
N ASP A 246 0.15 -5.02 15.76
CA ASP A 246 0.83 -5.92 14.82
C ASP A 246 1.87 -5.18 13.99
N ILE A 247 2.83 -5.92 13.43
CA ILE A 247 3.90 -5.38 12.59
C ILE A 247 3.54 -5.56 11.12
N VAL A 248 3.44 -4.43 10.41
CA VAL A 248 3.33 -4.36 8.96
C VAL A 248 4.72 -4.15 8.36
N PHE A 249 5.15 -5.04 7.48
CA PHE A 249 6.45 -4.97 6.82
C PHE A 249 6.29 -4.74 5.32
N ASP A 250 7.06 -3.78 4.78
CA ASP A 250 7.10 -3.48 3.35
C ASP A 250 8.56 -3.47 2.87
N PRO A 251 9.00 -4.51 2.15
CA PRO A 251 10.39 -4.61 1.67
C PRO A 251 10.70 -3.73 0.45
N PHE A 252 9.68 -3.05 -0.14
CA PHE A 252 9.81 -2.10 -1.25
C PHE A 252 9.05 -0.81 -0.93
N LEU A 253 9.43 -0.16 0.16
CA LEU A 253 8.67 0.87 0.86
C LEU A 253 8.28 2.08 -0.02
N GLY A 254 9.12 2.46 -0.99
CA GLY A 254 8.91 3.66 -1.79
C GLY A 254 8.74 4.90 -0.91
N SER A 255 7.70 5.69 -1.14
CA SER A 255 7.38 6.88 -0.32
C SER A 255 6.66 6.57 0.99
N GLY A 256 6.67 5.32 1.46
CA GLY A 256 6.26 4.95 2.82
C GLY A 256 4.78 4.67 3.04
N THR A 257 3.98 4.39 2.00
CA THR A 257 2.52 4.25 2.18
C THR A 257 2.15 3.17 3.20
N ALA A 258 2.79 1.99 3.17
CA ALA A 258 2.52 0.92 4.14
C ALA A 258 2.79 1.35 5.58
N SER A 259 3.97 1.91 5.84
CA SER A 259 4.39 2.37 7.17
C SER A 259 3.51 3.51 7.70
N VAL A 260 3.17 4.47 6.83
CA VAL A 260 2.30 5.60 7.17
C VAL A 260 0.91 5.16 7.56
N VAL A 261 0.29 4.28 6.76
CA VAL A 261 -1.06 3.77 7.04
C VAL A 261 -1.05 2.86 8.26
N ALA A 262 -0.04 2.00 8.43
CA ALA A 262 0.13 1.19 9.63
C ALA A 262 0.13 2.08 10.89
N LYS A 263 0.93 3.15 10.88
CA LYS A 263 0.99 4.11 11.97
C LYS A 263 -0.33 4.83 12.23
N LYS A 264 -1.02 5.31 11.18
CA LYS A 264 -2.34 5.98 11.28
C LYS A 264 -3.38 5.06 11.93
N LEU A 265 -3.29 3.76 11.65
CA LEU A 265 -4.21 2.73 12.13
C LEU A 265 -3.76 2.04 13.44
N GLY A 266 -2.68 2.51 14.09
CA GLY A 266 -2.21 1.96 15.36
C GLY A 266 -1.45 0.63 15.26
N ARG A 267 -0.91 0.31 14.09
CA ARG A 267 0.01 -0.80 13.87
C ARG A 267 1.44 -0.31 13.97
N ARG A 268 2.36 -1.23 14.26
CA ARG A 268 3.80 -1.02 14.14
C ARG A 268 4.21 -1.29 12.69
N PHE A 269 5.38 -0.82 12.30
CA PHE A 269 5.84 -0.96 10.93
C PHE A 269 7.35 -1.17 10.86
N CYS A 270 7.80 -1.69 9.72
CA CYS A 270 9.17 -1.64 9.25
C CYS A 270 9.14 -1.59 7.72
N GLY A 271 10.07 -0.90 7.11
CA GLY A 271 10.13 -0.85 5.65
C GLY A 271 11.55 -0.68 5.14
N ILE A 272 11.84 -1.28 3.98
CA ILE A 272 13.12 -1.18 3.28
C ILE A 272 12.93 -0.39 2.00
N GLU A 273 13.81 0.58 1.75
CA GLU A 273 13.84 1.35 0.51
C GLU A 273 15.28 1.68 0.14
N GLN A 274 15.63 1.43 -1.10
CA GLN A 274 16.99 1.66 -1.59
C GLN A 274 17.27 3.14 -1.88
N ASN A 275 16.26 3.88 -2.34
CA ASN A 275 16.40 5.28 -2.70
C ASN A 275 16.27 6.19 -1.46
N GLU A 276 17.33 6.89 -1.09
CA GLU A 276 17.36 7.78 0.08
C GLU A 276 16.25 8.85 0.01
N GLU A 277 16.02 9.48 -1.14
CA GLU A 277 14.99 10.52 -1.26
C GLU A 277 13.58 9.96 -0.99
N TYR A 278 13.30 8.72 -1.42
CA TYR A 278 12.04 8.06 -1.12
C TYR A 278 11.89 7.76 0.37
N CYS A 279 12.98 7.34 1.03
CA CYS A 279 13.02 7.21 2.48
C CYS A 279 12.72 8.52 3.21
N LEU A 280 13.26 9.65 2.71
CA LEU A 280 12.99 10.96 3.30
C LEU A 280 11.52 11.37 3.17
N TRP A 281 10.88 11.09 2.03
CA TRP A 281 9.43 11.28 1.90
C TRP A 281 8.65 10.39 2.85
N ALA A 282 9.06 9.13 3.02
CA ALA A 282 8.44 8.22 3.98
C ALA A 282 8.54 8.79 5.41
N GLU A 283 9.72 9.24 5.83
CA GLU A 283 9.94 9.82 7.16
C GLU A 283 9.15 11.13 7.38
N LYS A 284 9.06 11.99 6.36
CA LYS A 284 8.22 13.19 6.42
C LYS A 284 6.75 12.84 6.60
N ARG A 285 6.22 11.91 5.80
CA ARG A 285 4.84 11.41 5.92
C ARG A 285 4.60 10.75 7.29
N LEU A 286 5.56 9.97 7.79
CA LEU A 286 5.51 9.38 9.12
C LEU A 286 5.49 10.44 10.23
N ALA A 287 6.20 11.56 10.06
CA ALA A 287 6.14 12.67 11.00
C ALA A 287 4.75 13.32 11.00
N LEU A 288 4.16 13.57 9.84
CA LEU A 288 2.80 14.11 9.70
C LEU A 288 1.74 13.17 10.29
N ALA A 289 1.89 11.87 10.13
CA ALA A 289 0.98 10.85 10.66
C ALA A 289 0.94 10.79 12.21
N LYS A 290 1.78 11.54 12.92
CA LYS A 290 1.68 11.70 14.40
C LYS A 290 0.44 12.52 14.78
N THR A 291 0.13 13.53 14.00
CA THR A 291 -0.97 14.50 14.27
C THR A 291 -2.16 14.29 13.36
N ASP A 292 -1.95 13.95 12.10
CA ASP A 292 -3.02 13.67 11.14
C ASP A 292 -3.13 12.17 10.86
N LYS A 293 -4.17 11.54 11.40
CA LYS A 293 -4.49 10.13 11.20
C LYS A 293 -5.57 9.93 10.14
N SER A 294 -6.01 10.98 9.46
CA SER A 294 -7.03 10.88 8.42
C SER A 294 -6.54 10.05 7.24
N ILE A 295 -7.43 9.24 6.67
CA ILE A 295 -7.19 8.47 5.44
C ILE A 295 -8.34 8.82 4.50
N GLN A 296 -8.00 9.30 3.31
CA GLN A 296 -9.02 9.70 2.34
C GLN A 296 -9.94 8.52 1.98
N GLY A 297 -11.25 8.73 2.07
CA GLY A 297 -12.26 7.72 1.79
C GLY A 297 -12.42 6.65 2.87
N TYR A 298 -11.87 6.89 4.08
CA TYR A 298 -12.11 6.09 5.28
C TYR A 298 -12.42 7.01 6.46
N SER A 299 -13.60 6.88 7.03
CA SER A 299 -14.00 7.65 8.22
C SER A 299 -15.14 6.95 8.95
N GLY A 300 -15.24 7.16 10.28
CA GLY A 300 -16.26 6.52 11.10
C GLY A 300 -16.18 4.99 11.10
N GLY A 301 -14.99 4.43 10.89
CA GLY A 301 -14.80 2.97 10.88
C GLY A 301 -15.25 2.26 9.58
N VAL A 302 -15.61 3.00 8.53
CA VAL A 302 -16.08 2.44 7.27
C VAL A 302 -15.37 3.07 6.06
N PHE A 303 -15.24 2.32 4.98
CA PHE A 303 -14.81 2.86 3.70
C PHE A 303 -15.99 3.47 2.93
N TRP A 304 -15.72 4.57 2.26
CA TRP A 304 -16.70 5.25 1.43
C TRP A 304 -16.49 4.92 -0.04
N GLU A 305 -17.56 4.71 -0.75
CA GLU A 305 -17.57 4.63 -2.21
C GLU A 305 -16.97 5.91 -2.82
N ARG A 306 -16.38 5.82 -4.01
CA ARG A 306 -15.78 6.97 -4.70
C ARG A 306 -16.81 8.10 -4.84
N ASN A 307 -16.40 9.32 -4.52
CA ASN A 307 -17.22 10.54 -4.61
C ASN A 307 -18.53 10.56 -3.77
N SER A 308 -18.69 9.66 -2.82
CA SER A 308 -19.90 9.58 -2.00
C SER A 308 -19.73 10.09 -0.57
N GLY A 309 -18.51 10.21 -0.08
CA GLY A 309 -18.21 10.74 1.26
C GLY A 309 -17.86 12.22 1.24
N LYS A 310 -18.15 12.95 2.34
CA LYS A 310 -17.58 14.29 2.53
C LYS A 310 -16.07 14.20 2.51
N TRP A 311 -15.46 14.99 1.67
CA TRP A 311 -14.02 15.20 1.69
C TRP A 311 -13.64 15.90 3.00
N GLN A 312 -13.08 15.16 3.96
CA GLN A 312 -12.63 15.71 5.24
C GLN A 312 -11.21 16.29 5.07
N GLY A 313 -11.07 17.24 4.19
CA GLY A 313 -9.84 17.97 3.98
C GLY A 313 -10.17 19.47 3.88
N LYS A 314 -10.23 20.15 5.02
CA LYS A 314 -9.96 21.57 5.06
C LYS A 314 -8.52 21.82 5.33
#